data_a75c9451be9cedf6c9b10f7498b7b142
#
_entry.id   a75c9451be9cedf6c9b10f7498b7b142
#
_cell.length_a   1.000
_cell.length_b   1.000
_cell.length_c   1.000
_cell.angle_alpha   90.00
_cell.angle_beta   90.00
_cell.angle_gamma   90.00
#
_symmetry.space_group_name_H-M   'P 1'
#
loop_
_entity.id
_entity.type
_entity.pdbx_description
1 polymer ?
#
loop_
_entity_poly.entity_id
_entity_poly.type
_entity_poly.pdbx_seq_one_letter_code
_entity_poly.pdbx_strand_id
1 'polypeptide(L)'
;ANKAMIAHHGLDLARAAEVRDTPLKYEAAVAGGIPVIKAIREGASANEIARVYGILNGTCNYILTLMERDGADFAEALAAAQAQGYAEADPSFDIDGVDAAHKLSILAALCFGTRLDFD
;
A
#
# COMPACT_ATOMS: atom_id res chain seq x y z
N ALA A 1 -10.41 4.79 6.44
CA ALA A 1 -10.68 3.35 6.65
C ALA A 1 -9.36 2.59 6.76
N ASN A 2 -9.39 1.42 7.37
CA ASN A 2 -8.22 0.54 7.50
C ASN A 2 -7.83 -0.04 6.13
N LYS A 3 -6.53 -0.10 5.84
CA LYS A 3 -5.98 -0.57 4.56
C LYS A 3 -6.37 -2.03 4.24
N ALA A 4 -6.18 -2.95 5.18
CA ALA A 4 -6.53 -4.35 5.00
C ALA A 4 -8.05 -4.53 4.78
N MET A 5 -8.87 -3.80 5.53
CA MET A 5 -10.32 -3.80 5.34
C MET A 5 -10.71 -3.34 3.92
N ILE A 6 -10.03 -2.35 3.37
CA ILE A 6 -10.29 -1.90 1.99
C ILE A 6 -9.79 -2.94 0.98
N ALA A 7 -8.62 -3.55 1.19
CA ALA A 7 -8.07 -4.56 0.29
C ALA A 7 -8.99 -5.80 0.17
N HIS A 8 -9.48 -6.31 1.31
CA HIS A 8 -10.33 -7.52 1.34
C HIS A 8 -11.82 -7.26 1.09
N HIS A 9 -12.35 -6.11 1.50
CA HIS A 9 -13.80 -5.84 1.50
C HIS A 9 -14.20 -4.56 0.76
N GLY A 10 -13.27 -3.94 0.02
CA GLY A 10 -13.49 -2.62 -0.57
C GLY A 10 -14.67 -2.55 -1.52
N LEU A 11 -14.92 -3.60 -2.31
CA LEU A 11 -16.05 -3.67 -3.23
C LEU A 11 -17.39 -3.65 -2.48
N ASP A 12 -17.52 -4.47 -1.44
CA ASP A 12 -18.77 -4.54 -0.66
C ASP A 12 -18.99 -3.27 0.15
N LEU A 13 -17.90 -2.67 0.68
CA LEU A 13 -17.96 -1.38 1.36
C LEU A 13 -18.36 -0.25 0.40
N ALA A 14 -17.85 -0.25 -0.84
CA ALA A 14 -18.23 0.73 -1.84
C ALA A 14 -19.71 0.62 -2.18
N ARG A 15 -20.22 -0.59 -2.46
CA ARG A 15 -21.64 -0.85 -2.72
C ARG A 15 -22.52 -0.42 -1.55
N ALA A 16 -22.12 -0.76 -0.32
CA ALA A 16 -22.86 -0.38 0.87
C ALA A 16 -22.89 1.14 1.08
N ALA A 17 -21.81 1.82 0.73
CA ALA A 17 -21.70 3.28 0.79
C ALA A 17 -22.63 3.96 -0.25
N GLU A 18 -22.62 3.45 -1.49
CA GLU A 18 -23.52 3.93 -2.57
C GLU A 18 -24.99 3.79 -2.22
N VAL A 19 -25.41 2.60 -1.75
CA VAL A 19 -26.82 2.37 -1.34
C VAL A 19 -27.28 3.31 -0.24
N ARG A 20 -26.36 3.77 0.62
CA ARG A 20 -26.66 4.66 1.75
C ARG A 20 -26.35 6.13 1.48
N ASP A 21 -25.94 6.47 0.26
CA ASP A 21 -25.47 7.82 -0.10
C ASP A 21 -24.45 8.36 0.92
N THR A 22 -23.50 7.51 1.32
CA THR A 22 -22.49 7.82 2.34
C THR A 22 -21.10 7.71 1.74
N PRO A 23 -20.22 8.73 1.92
CA PRO A 23 -18.89 8.69 1.33
C PRO A 23 -17.98 7.66 2.01
N LEU A 24 -17.34 6.78 1.22
CA LEU A 24 -16.26 5.90 1.67
C LEU A 24 -14.92 6.60 1.44
N LYS A 25 -14.24 6.98 2.52
CA LYS A 25 -12.94 7.68 2.48
C LYS A 25 -11.84 6.81 3.08
N TYR A 26 -10.72 6.66 2.36
CA TYR A 26 -9.60 5.81 2.76
C TYR A 26 -8.23 6.35 2.31
N GLU A 27 -8.07 7.69 2.28
CA GLU A 27 -6.83 8.36 1.87
C GLU A 27 -5.59 7.81 2.57
N ALA A 28 -5.65 7.59 3.89
CA ALA A 28 -4.53 7.08 4.67
C ALA A 28 -4.24 5.59 4.47
N ALA A 29 -5.01 4.88 3.63
CA ALA A 29 -4.75 3.48 3.33
C ALA A 29 -3.48 3.27 2.49
N VAL A 30 -3.14 4.26 1.65
CA VAL A 30 -1.92 4.26 0.82
C VAL A 30 -1.22 5.59 1.00
N ALA A 31 0.09 5.55 1.20
CA ALA A 31 0.97 6.73 1.33
C ALA A 31 0.42 7.76 2.35
N GLY A 32 0.19 7.34 3.59
CA GLY A 32 -0.35 8.18 4.64
C GLY A 32 0.37 9.53 4.75
N GLY A 33 -0.40 10.63 4.80
CA GLY A 33 0.12 11.99 4.75
C GLY A 33 0.29 12.58 3.34
N ILE A 34 0.26 11.75 2.29
CA ILE A 34 0.32 12.17 0.89
C ILE A 34 -1.05 11.91 0.25
N PRO A 35 -1.74 12.91 -0.33
CA PRO A 35 -3.10 12.76 -0.86
C PRO A 35 -3.12 12.05 -2.22
N VAL A 36 -2.53 10.85 -2.32
CA VAL A 36 -2.37 10.11 -3.57
C VAL A 36 -3.71 9.58 -4.10
N ILE A 37 -4.59 9.08 -3.24
CA ILE A 37 -5.90 8.57 -3.63
C ILE A 37 -6.77 9.71 -4.18
N LYS A 38 -6.75 10.87 -3.51
CA LYS A 38 -7.44 12.06 -3.99
C LYS A 38 -6.87 12.55 -5.34
N ALA A 39 -5.55 12.56 -5.47
CA ALA A 39 -4.89 12.94 -6.72
C ALA A 39 -5.31 12.04 -7.88
N ILE A 40 -5.39 10.74 -7.67
CA ILE A 40 -5.86 9.79 -8.70
C ILE A 40 -7.35 9.99 -9.00
N ARG A 41 -8.21 10.02 -7.98
CA ARG A 41 -9.66 10.06 -8.16
C ARG A 41 -10.19 11.38 -8.69
N GLU A 42 -9.59 12.50 -8.29
CA GLU A 42 -10.06 13.83 -8.65
C GLU A 42 -9.13 14.50 -9.68
N GLY A 43 -7.82 14.48 -9.43
CA GLY A 43 -6.83 15.18 -10.27
C GLY A 43 -6.56 14.48 -11.59
N ALA A 44 -6.61 13.15 -11.62
CA ALA A 44 -6.35 12.35 -12.82
C ALA A 44 -7.62 11.71 -13.44
N SER A 45 -8.81 12.09 -12.99
CA SER A 45 -10.08 11.44 -13.39
C SER A 45 -10.37 11.47 -14.87
N ALA A 46 -9.85 12.45 -15.61
CA ALA A 46 -10.00 12.57 -17.07
C ALA A 46 -8.85 11.92 -17.87
N ASN A 47 -7.89 11.28 -17.18
CA ASN A 47 -6.71 10.71 -17.81
C ASN A 47 -6.73 9.18 -17.74
N GLU A 48 -6.16 8.54 -18.74
CA GLU A 48 -5.85 7.12 -18.72
C GLU A 48 -4.49 6.90 -18.06
N ILE A 49 -4.48 6.11 -16.98
CA ILE A 49 -3.25 5.76 -16.27
C ILE A 49 -2.71 4.45 -16.82
N ALA A 50 -1.60 4.54 -17.56
CA ALA A 50 -1.00 3.37 -18.20
C ALA A 50 -0.09 2.55 -17.27
N ARG A 51 0.45 3.16 -16.20
CA ARG A 51 1.40 2.51 -15.30
C ARG A 51 1.37 3.12 -13.90
N VAL A 52 1.51 2.26 -12.90
CA VAL A 52 1.74 2.63 -11.49
C VAL A 52 3.01 1.92 -11.01
N TYR A 53 3.92 2.66 -10.42
CA TYR A 53 5.11 2.11 -9.78
C TYR A 53 5.53 2.98 -8.60
N GLY A 54 6.18 2.39 -7.61
CA GLY A 54 6.66 3.12 -6.44
C GLY A 54 7.21 2.19 -5.36
N ILE A 55 7.76 2.80 -4.33
CA ILE A 55 8.18 2.11 -3.11
C ILE A 55 7.01 2.17 -2.13
N LEU A 56 6.39 1.02 -1.89
CA LEU A 56 5.15 0.94 -1.11
C LEU A 56 5.37 0.53 0.35
N ASN A 57 6.57 0.03 0.69
CA ASN A 57 6.90 -0.41 2.04
C ASN A 57 8.25 0.17 2.49
N GLY A 58 8.29 0.87 3.63
CA GLY A 58 9.48 1.53 4.15
C GLY A 58 10.50 0.55 4.72
N THR A 59 10.05 -0.48 5.41
CA THR A 59 10.90 -1.53 6.01
C THR A 59 11.71 -2.26 4.94
N CYS A 60 11.03 -2.76 3.91
CA CYS A 60 11.69 -3.42 2.80
C CYS A 60 12.65 -2.49 2.05
N ASN A 61 12.26 -1.23 1.85
CA ASN A 61 13.15 -0.24 1.22
C ASN A 61 14.43 -0.03 2.03
N TYR A 62 14.33 0.06 3.35
CA TYR A 62 15.50 0.21 4.22
C TYR A 62 16.41 -1.02 4.13
N ILE A 63 15.85 -2.23 4.24
CA ILE A 63 16.61 -3.49 4.15
C ILE A 63 17.34 -3.59 2.81
N LEU A 64 16.62 -3.42 1.69
CA LEU A 64 17.20 -3.50 0.34
C LEU A 64 18.28 -2.43 0.11
N THR A 65 18.11 -1.24 0.68
CA THR A 65 19.10 -0.17 0.60
C THR A 65 20.40 -0.54 1.32
N LEU A 66 20.32 -1.16 2.50
CA LEU A 66 21.50 -1.65 3.22
C LEU A 66 22.21 -2.77 2.45
N MET A 67 21.45 -3.71 1.90
CA MET A 67 22.01 -4.81 1.11
C MET A 67 22.74 -4.27 -0.14
N GLU A 68 22.14 -3.30 -0.82
CA GLU A 68 22.74 -2.72 -2.05
C GLU A 68 23.95 -1.84 -1.74
N ARG A 69 23.85 -0.94 -0.77
CA ARG A 69 24.87 0.07 -0.48
C ARG A 69 26.06 -0.49 0.29
N ASP A 70 25.79 -1.30 1.30
CA ASP A 70 26.78 -1.74 2.28
C ASP A 70 27.20 -3.20 2.08
N GLY A 71 26.54 -3.93 1.17
CA GLY A 71 26.80 -5.34 0.93
C GLY A 71 26.35 -6.26 2.08
N ALA A 72 25.49 -5.76 2.98
CA ALA A 72 24.94 -6.53 4.09
C ALA A 72 24.11 -7.71 3.57
N ASP A 73 24.13 -8.82 4.27
CA ASP A 73 23.17 -9.88 3.99
C ASP A 73 21.79 -9.54 4.54
N PHE A 74 20.77 -10.32 4.14
CA PHE A 74 19.38 -10.04 4.54
C PHE A 74 19.20 -10.10 6.07
N ALA A 75 19.83 -11.05 6.76
CA ALA A 75 19.67 -11.20 8.19
C ALA A 75 20.29 -10.03 8.96
N GLU A 76 21.46 -9.55 8.53
CA GLU A 76 22.11 -8.37 9.07
C GLU A 76 21.28 -7.11 8.84
N ALA A 77 20.77 -6.91 7.62
CA ALA A 77 19.94 -5.77 7.26
C ALA A 77 18.61 -5.75 8.02
N LEU A 78 17.98 -6.92 8.21
CA LEU A 78 16.77 -7.06 9.02
C LEU A 78 17.02 -6.75 10.49
N ALA A 79 18.09 -7.29 11.07
CA ALA A 79 18.46 -7.00 12.45
C ALA A 79 18.72 -5.50 12.69
N ALA A 80 19.37 -4.83 11.72
CA ALA A 80 19.58 -3.38 11.76
C ALA A 80 18.25 -2.61 11.68
N ALA A 81 17.32 -3.06 10.83
CA ALA A 81 15.99 -2.46 10.70
C ALA A 81 15.21 -2.59 12.03
N GLN A 82 15.26 -3.74 12.67
CA GLN A 82 14.63 -3.99 13.98
C GLN A 82 15.26 -3.11 15.09
N ALA A 83 16.58 -3.03 15.14
CA ALA A 83 17.28 -2.23 16.12
C ALA A 83 16.96 -0.73 16.03
N GLN A 84 16.65 -0.24 14.81
CA GLN A 84 16.26 1.15 14.57
C GLN A 84 14.74 1.39 14.61
N GLY A 85 13.94 0.36 14.86
CA GLY A 85 12.48 0.46 14.95
C GLY A 85 11.77 0.58 13.60
N TYR A 86 12.44 0.27 12.49
CA TYR A 86 11.81 0.20 11.16
C TYR A 86 11.09 -1.13 10.93
N ALA A 87 11.52 -2.20 11.58
CA ALA A 87 10.86 -3.49 11.57
C ALA A 87 10.42 -3.90 12.98
N GLU A 88 9.25 -4.49 13.10
CA GLU A 88 8.77 -5.09 14.34
C GLU A 88 9.48 -6.42 14.63
N ALA A 89 9.27 -6.98 15.83
CA ALA A 89 9.83 -8.28 16.23
C ALA A 89 9.37 -9.41 15.30
N ASP A 90 8.10 -9.36 14.85
CA ASP A 90 7.59 -10.17 13.74
C ASP A 90 7.42 -9.28 12.50
N PRO A 91 8.38 -9.30 11.57
CA PRO A 91 8.35 -8.45 10.39
C PRO A 91 7.62 -9.07 9.19
N SER A 92 7.01 -10.25 9.34
CA SER A 92 6.45 -11.07 8.25
C SER A 92 5.49 -10.26 7.36
N PHE A 93 4.65 -9.42 7.94
CA PHE A 93 3.70 -8.61 7.19
C PHE A 93 4.37 -7.67 6.16
N ASP A 94 5.57 -7.18 6.49
CA ASP A 94 6.38 -6.35 5.59
C ASP A 94 7.21 -7.20 4.63
N ILE A 95 8.00 -8.15 5.16
CA ILE A 95 8.97 -8.91 4.35
C ILE A 95 8.32 -9.91 3.39
N ASP A 96 7.15 -10.44 3.74
CA ASP A 96 6.36 -11.30 2.85
C ASP A 96 5.58 -10.51 1.79
N GLY A 97 5.65 -9.16 1.86
CA GLY A 97 5.06 -8.27 0.87
C GLY A 97 3.57 -8.01 1.04
N VAL A 98 2.93 -8.49 2.10
CA VAL A 98 1.49 -8.35 2.34
C VAL A 98 1.07 -6.88 2.43
N ASP A 99 1.85 -6.05 3.15
CA ASP A 99 1.61 -4.61 3.24
C ASP A 99 1.64 -3.93 1.86
N ALA A 100 2.67 -4.24 1.06
CA ALA A 100 2.82 -3.69 -0.27
C ALA A 100 1.71 -4.16 -1.22
N ALA A 101 1.31 -5.43 -1.13
CA ALA A 101 0.25 -6.01 -1.94
C ALA A 101 -1.13 -5.38 -1.64
N HIS A 102 -1.47 -5.14 -0.38
CA HIS A 102 -2.68 -4.39 -0.01
C HIS A 102 -2.72 -3.00 -0.64
N LYS A 103 -1.61 -2.26 -0.58
CA LYS A 103 -1.51 -0.92 -1.18
C LYS A 103 -1.62 -0.97 -2.71
N LEU A 104 -0.93 -1.94 -3.32
CA LEU A 104 -0.94 -2.10 -4.77
C LEU A 104 -2.32 -2.48 -5.29
N SER A 105 -3.05 -3.38 -4.62
CA SER A 105 -4.41 -3.76 -5.03
C SER A 105 -5.37 -2.55 -5.01
N ILE A 106 -5.27 -1.70 -3.99
CA ILE A 106 -6.04 -0.46 -3.91
C ILE A 106 -5.69 0.50 -5.07
N LEU A 107 -4.39 0.71 -5.32
CA LEU A 107 -3.94 1.57 -6.41
C LEU A 107 -4.35 1.02 -7.79
N ALA A 108 -4.22 -0.29 -8.00
CA ALA A 108 -4.62 -0.93 -9.25
C ALA A 108 -6.12 -0.77 -9.52
N ALA A 109 -6.95 -0.96 -8.51
CA ALA A 109 -8.39 -0.75 -8.64
C ALA A 109 -8.74 0.69 -9.02
N LEU A 110 -8.07 1.67 -8.41
CA LEU A 110 -8.30 3.09 -8.70
C LEU A 110 -7.77 3.53 -10.06
N CYS A 111 -6.59 3.03 -10.46
CA CYS A 111 -5.92 3.49 -11.67
C CYS A 111 -6.39 2.78 -12.93
N PHE A 112 -6.74 1.50 -12.83
CA PHE A 112 -7.05 0.66 -13.99
C PHE A 112 -8.51 0.21 -14.02
N GLY A 113 -9.33 0.60 -13.05
CA GLY A 113 -10.73 0.16 -12.94
C GLY A 113 -10.87 -1.35 -12.73
N THR A 114 -9.84 -2.02 -12.22
CA THR A 114 -9.90 -3.45 -11.92
C THR A 114 -10.74 -3.69 -10.67
N ARG A 115 -11.29 -4.89 -10.56
CA ARG A 115 -11.94 -5.30 -9.32
C ARG A 115 -10.91 -5.30 -8.18
N LEU A 116 -11.31 -4.77 -7.02
CA LEU A 116 -10.50 -4.87 -5.81
C LEU A 116 -10.67 -6.29 -5.26
N ASP A 117 -9.66 -7.11 -5.48
CA ASP A 117 -9.62 -8.53 -5.13
C ASP A 117 -8.18 -8.81 -4.69
N PHE A 118 -8.02 -9.08 -3.39
CA PHE A 118 -6.70 -9.30 -2.82
C PHE A 118 -6.39 -10.81 -2.67
N ASP A 119 -7.42 -11.66 -2.61
CA ASP A 119 -7.33 -13.11 -2.38
C ASP A 119 -6.96 -13.91 -3.63
#